data_c6b3575894c367bc638990f8ba20e05d
#
_entry.id   c6b3575894c367bc638990f8ba20e05d
#
_cell.length_a   1.000
_cell.length_b   1.000
_cell.length_c   1.000
_cell.angle_alpha   90.00
_cell.angle_beta   90.00
_cell.angle_gamma   90.00
#
_symmetry.space_group_name_H-M   'P 1'
#
loop_
_entity.id
_entity.type
_entity.pdbx_description
1 polymer ?
#
loop_
_entity_poly.entity_id
_entity_poly.type
_entity_poly.pdbx_seq_one_letter_code
_entity_poly.pdbx_strand_id
1 'polypeptide(L)'
;MPEVRCEFCHEYVEKSEYDAHVEEHMKLRPDGQQTDYVTLPEEERAAGSLHGVPQVYVHQKCGAATGMPEEIIRSYLQNPYLYLADKTFCTGFGKHVWNRECEWTETGENLQEYMDRLRAEKPEMRPNIFMRMLAGIFKLFG
;
A
#
# COMPACT_ATOMS: atom_id res chain seq x y z
N MET A 1 3.17 22.85 20.27
CA MET A 1 4.11 22.08 19.48
C MET A 1 3.40 21.46 18.30
N PRO A 2 3.98 21.52 17.11
CA PRO A 2 3.31 20.94 15.95
C PRO A 2 3.23 19.42 16.05
N GLU A 3 2.08 18.88 15.68
CA GLU A 3 1.84 17.46 15.63
C GLU A 3 1.60 17.01 14.20
N VAL A 4 1.95 15.75 13.90
CA VAL A 4 1.75 15.12 12.62
C VAL A 4 0.92 13.86 12.81
N ARG A 5 -0.06 13.62 11.93
CA ARG A 5 -0.85 12.42 12.00
C ARG A 5 -0.07 11.27 11.32
N CYS A 6 0.11 10.18 12.03
CA CYS A 6 0.86 9.03 11.52
C CYS A 6 0.07 8.31 10.42
N GLU A 7 0.72 8.02 9.30
CA GLU A 7 0.12 7.30 8.18
C GLU A 7 -0.13 5.83 8.48
N PHE A 8 0.50 5.28 9.52
CA PHE A 8 0.35 3.88 9.90
C PHE A 8 -0.78 3.68 10.92
N CYS A 9 -0.73 4.39 12.04
CA CYS A 9 -1.70 4.20 13.12
C CYS A 9 -2.75 5.32 13.21
N HIS A 10 -2.55 6.42 12.50
CA HIS A 10 -3.45 7.58 12.42
C HIS A 10 -3.57 8.38 13.72
N GLU A 11 -2.67 8.15 14.66
CA GLU A 11 -2.56 8.94 15.86
C GLU A 11 -1.71 10.18 15.60
N TYR A 12 -1.93 11.23 16.39
CA TYR A 12 -1.13 12.45 16.31
C TYR A 12 0.09 12.32 17.20
N VAL A 13 1.27 12.56 16.61
CA VAL A 13 2.55 12.51 17.33
C VAL A 13 3.29 13.81 17.11
N GLU A 14 4.16 14.19 18.04
CA GLU A 14 5.00 15.38 17.86
C GLU A 14 5.91 15.20 16.66
N LYS A 15 6.03 16.27 15.85
CA LYS A 15 6.82 16.24 14.63
C LYS A 15 8.27 15.81 14.89
N SER A 16 8.85 16.23 16.02
CA SER A 16 10.23 15.87 16.39
C SER A 16 10.40 14.36 16.66
N GLU A 17 9.32 13.65 16.99
CA GLU A 17 9.34 12.23 17.31
C GLU A 17 8.83 11.35 16.17
N TYR A 18 8.39 11.99 15.07
CA TYR A 18 7.70 11.28 13.98
C TYR A 18 8.56 10.20 13.34
N ASP A 19 9.82 10.50 13.04
CA ASP A 19 10.71 9.55 12.36
C ASP A 19 10.94 8.29 13.22
N ALA A 20 11.18 8.45 14.50
CA ALA A 20 11.36 7.33 15.42
C ALA A 20 10.06 6.52 15.56
N HIS A 21 8.91 7.21 15.58
CA HIS A 21 7.59 6.57 15.66
C HIS A 21 7.34 5.69 14.42
N VAL A 22 7.67 6.21 13.22
CA VAL A 22 7.49 5.47 11.96
C VAL A 22 8.43 4.27 11.89
N GLU A 23 9.67 4.38 12.38
CA GLU A 23 10.60 3.26 12.41
C GLU A 23 10.04 2.05 13.16
N GLU A 24 9.31 2.28 14.26
CA GLU A 24 8.68 1.18 15.01
C GLU A 24 7.65 0.44 14.15
N HIS A 25 6.86 1.18 13.36
CA HIS A 25 5.88 0.58 12.45
C HIS A 25 6.53 -0.22 11.32
N MET A 26 7.72 0.19 10.88
CA MET A 26 8.39 -0.41 9.74
C MET A 26 9.28 -1.60 10.09
N LYS A 27 9.43 -1.94 11.38
CA LYS A 27 10.23 -3.08 11.79
C LYS A 27 9.71 -4.37 11.16
N LEU A 28 10.65 -5.19 10.68
CA LEU A 28 10.30 -6.45 10.05
C LEU A 28 9.95 -7.51 11.09
N ARG A 29 8.91 -8.28 10.79
CA ARG A 29 8.52 -9.46 11.57
C ARG A 29 9.37 -10.65 11.13
N PRO A 30 9.38 -11.76 11.90
CA PRO A 30 10.12 -12.97 11.51
C PRO A 30 9.75 -13.51 10.13
N ASP A 31 8.52 -13.26 9.66
CA ASP A 31 8.06 -13.71 8.33
C ASP A 31 8.49 -12.77 7.18
N GLY A 32 9.25 -11.71 7.48
CA GLY A 32 9.73 -10.74 6.50
C GLY A 32 8.77 -9.58 6.22
N GLN A 33 7.59 -9.61 6.80
CA GLN A 33 6.60 -8.54 6.67
C GLN A 33 6.89 -7.41 7.65
N GLN A 34 6.53 -6.18 7.29
CA GLN A 34 6.58 -5.07 8.23
C GLN A 34 5.54 -5.27 9.34
N THR A 35 5.82 -4.72 10.53
CA THR A 35 4.88 -4.78 11.66
C THR A 35 3.56 -4.14 11.29
N ASP A 36 3.61 -2.98 10.64
CA ASP A 36 2.44 -2.23 10.19
C ASP A 36 2.64 -1.73 8.77
N TYR A 37 1.60 -1.22 8.15
CA TYR A 37 1.63 -0.69 6.79
C TYR A 37 0.83 0.61 6.72
N VAL A 38 1.13 1.45 5.71
CA VAL A 38 0.43 2.70 5.47
C VAL A 38 -1.01 2.40 5.04
N THR A 39 -1.97 3.12 5.62
CA THR A 39 -3.38 3.05 5.22
C THR A 39 -3.99 4.45 5.30
N LEU A 40 -5.16 4.62 4.67
CA LEU A 40 -5.98 5.81 4.93
C LEU A 40 -6.65 5.69 6.30
N PRO A 41 -7.04 6.82 6.93
CA PRO A 41 -7.81 6.76 8.17
C PRO A 41 -9.10 5.96 8.02
N GLU A 42 -9.58 5.35 9.10
CA GLU A 42 -10.74 4.48 9.08
C GLU A 42 -11.97 5.14 8.47
N GLU A 43 -12.22 6.40 8.80
CA GLU A 43 -13.37 7.16 8.28
C GLU A 43 -13.33 7.31 6.76
N GLU A 44 -12.15 7.32 6.16
CA GLU A 44 -12.00 7.37 4.70
C GLU A 44 -12.10 5.98 4.08
N ARG A 45 -11.57 4.95 4.77
CA ARG A 45 -11.61 3.57 4.29
C ARG A 45 -13.02 2.97 4.31
N ALA A 46 -13.86 3.42 5.24
CA ALA A 46 -15.19 2.84 5.43
C ALA A 46 -16.13 3.09 4.26
N ALA A 47 -15.84 4.05 3.40
CA ALA A 47 -16.67 4.34 2.23
C ALA A 47 -16.57 3.22 1.20
N GLY A 48 -17.69 2.85 0.58
CA GLY A 48 -17.70 1.88 -0.50
C GLY A 48 -17.84 0.43 -0.03
N SER A 49 -18.07 -0.45 -0.99
CA SER A 49 -18.31 -1.87 -0.78
C SER A 49 -17.14 -2.71 -1.29
N LEU A 50 -16.87 -3.84 -0.64
CA LEU A 50 -15.89 -4.81 -1.12
C LEU A 50 -16.54 -5.89 -2.00
N HIS A 51 -17.81 -5.77 -2.31
CA HIS A 51 -18.50 -6.75 -3.16
C HIS A 51 -17.83 -6.86 -4.53
N GLY A 52 -17.44 -8.06 -4.91
CA GLY A 52 -16.79 -8.31 -6.19
C GLY A 52 -15.33 -7.86 -6.27
N VAL A 53 -14.76 -7.37 -5.18
CA VAL A 53 -13.38 -6.90 -5.14
C VAL A 53 -12.45 -8.08 -4.85
N PRO A 54 -11.39 -8.30 -5.68
CA PRO A 54 -10.46 -9.40 -5.41
C PRO A 54 -9.63 -9.14 -4.16
N GLN A 55 -9.29 -10.20 -3.43
CA GLN A 55 -8.61 -10.11 -2.14
C GLN A 55 -7.40 -11.03 -2.01
N VAL A 56 -7.28 -12.04 -2.87
CA VAL A 56 -6.18 -13.01 -2.80
C VAL A 56 -5.42 -13.00 -4.12
N TYR A 57 -4.10 -12.91 -4.04
CA TYR A 57 -3.25 -12.93 -5.22
C TYR A 57 -2.20 -14.05 -5.13
N VAL A 58 -1.71 -14.47 -6.29
CA VAL A 58 -0.67 -15.48 -6.41
C VAL A 58 0.56 -14.85 -7.06
N HIS A 59 1.72 -15.07 -6.46
CA HIS A 59 3.00 -14.68 -7.07
C HIS A 59 3.40 -15.78 -8.05
N GLN A 60 3.45 -15.46 -9.33
CA GLN A 60 3.64 -16.47 -10.37
C GLN A 60 4.98 -17.19 -10.29
N LYS A 61 6.02 -16.52 -9.82
CA LYS A 61 7.36 -17.13 -9.73
C LYS A 61 7.46 -18.20 -8.65
N CYS A 62 6.66 -18.14 -7.59
CA CYS A 62 6.72 -19.11 -6.50
C CYS A 62 5.42 -19.87 -6.27
N GLY A 63 4.33 -19.43 -6.86
CA GLY A 63 3.03 -20.07 -6.72
C GLY A 63 2.32 -19.86 -5.39
N ALA A 64 2.91 -19.09 -4.48
CA ALA A 64 2.30 -18.85 -3.18
C ALA A 64 1.12 -17.87 -3.29
N ALA A 65 0.02 -18.18 -2.60
CA ALA A 65 -1.14 -17.30 -2.50
C ALA A 65 -1.01 -16.44 -1.24
N THR A 66 -1.34 -15.16 -1.37
CA THR A 66 -1.30 -14.21 -0.27
C THR A 66 -2.61 -13.43 -0.22
N GLY A 67 -3.21 -13.30 0.98
CA GLY A 67 -4.38 -12.46 1.17
C GLY A 67 -3.98 -11.01 1.35
N MET A 68 -4.60 -10.12 0.60
CA MET A 68 -4.38 -8.68 0.76
C MET A 68 -5.18 -8.20 1.98
N PRO A 69 -4.54 -7.51 2.94
CA PRO A 69 -5.28 -6.98 4.09
C PRO A 69 -6.42 -6.05 3.65
N GLU A 70 -7.57 -6.18 4.31
CA GLU A 70 -8.75 -5.39 3.97
C GLU A 70 -8.49 -3.89 4.05
N GLU A 71 -7.71 -3.45 5.04
CA GLU A 71 -7.38 -2.04 5.23
C GLU A 71 -6.62 -1.47 4.03
N ILE A 72 -5.75 -2.27 3.43
CA ILE A 72 -5.00 -1.87 2.24
C ILE A 72 -5.95 -1.77 1.05
N ILE A 73 -6.81 -2.79 0.86
CA ILE A 73 -7.79 -2.79 -0.23
C ILE A 73 -8.70 -1.57 -0.14
N ARG A 74 -9.27 -1.32 1.03
CA ARG A 74 -10.15 -0.16 1.24
C ARG A 74 -9.42 1.16 1.01
N SER A 75 -8.14 1.21 1.34
CA SER A 75 -7.33 2.41 1.13
C SER A 75 -7.11 2.71 -0.34
N TYR A 76 -6.65 1.71 -1.13
CA TYR A 76 -6.37 1.99 -2.54
C TYR A 76 -7.64 2.12 -3.39
N LEU A 77 -8.77 1.57 -2.96
CA LEU A 77 -10.04 1.81 -3.65
C LEU A 77 -10.47 3.27 -3.53
N GLN A 78 -10.15 3.92 -2.41
CA GLN A 78 -10.42 5.34 -2.22
C GLN A 78 -9.36 6.22 -2.86
N ASN A 79 -8.07 5.83 -2.75
CA ASN A 79 -6.96 6.56 -3.34
C ASN A 79 -5.95 5.58 -3.97
N PRO A 80 -6.11 5.26 -5.27
CA PRO A 80 -5.22 4.30 -5.92
C PRO A 80 -3.78 4.80 -6.11
N TYR A 81 -3.49 6.05 -5.79
CA TYR A 81 -2.13 6.60 -5.83
C TYR A 81 -1.42 6.53 -4.49
N LEU A 82 -2.04 5.94 -3.46
CA LEU A 82 -1.43 5.83 -2.13
C LEU A 82 -0.20 4.92 -2.14
N TYR A 83 -0.24 3.85 -2.93
CA TYR A 83 0.83 2.85 -3.01
C TYR A 83 1.54 2.90 -4.37
N LEU A 84 2.42 3.89 -4.56
CA LEU A 84 3.10 4.11 -5.83
C LEU A 84 4.31 3.21 -6.06
N ALA A 85 4.75 2.45 -5.05
CA ALA A 85 5.91 1.56 -5.20
C ALA A 85 5.64 0.38 -6.15
N ASP A 86 4.36 0.06 -6.39
CA ASP A 86 3.92 -1.04 -7.26
C ASP A 86 4.49 -2.39 -6.85
N LYS A 87 4.58 -2.59 -5.53
CA LYS A 87 5.04 -3.84 -4.92
C LYS A 87 4.02 -4.33 -3.90
N THR A 88 4.01 -5.65 -3.70
CA THR A 88 3.15 -6.29 -2.72
C THR A 88 3.92 -7.40 -2.00
N PHE A 89 3.53 -7.72 -0.78
CA PHE A 89 4.21 -8.75 0.00
C PHE A 89 3.88 -10.15 -0.54
N CYS A 90 4.92 -10.99 -0.67
CA CYS A 90 4.76 -12.39 -1.07
C CYS A 90 5.10 -13.30 0.11
N THR A 91 4.12 -14.09 0.57
CA THR A 91 4.33 -15.01 1.70
C THR A 91 5.33 -16.11 1.37
N GLY A 92 5.43 -16.51 0.10
CA GLY A 92 6.39 -17.53 -0.34
C GLY A 92 7.83 -17.04 -0.31
N PHE A 93 8.07 -15.82 -0.75
CA PHE A 93 9.40 -15.22 -0.75
C PHE A 93 9.76 -14.53 0.57
N GLY A 94 8.77 -14.22 1.41
CA GLY A 94 8.99 -13.50 2.66
C GLY A 94 9.45 -12.06 2.45
N LYS A 95 9.12 -11.46 1.32
CA LYS A 95 9.50 -10.07 0.98
C LYS A 95 8.54 -9.49 -0.05
N HIS A 96 8.69 -8.19 -0.33
CA HIS A 96 7.90 -7.52 -1.36
C HIS A 96 8.39 -7.90 -2.75
N VAL A 97 7.44 -8.12 -3.66
CA VAL A 97 7.68 -8.43 -5.07
C VAL A 97 6.89 -7.44 -5.93
N TRP A 98 7.21 -7.38 -7.23
CA TRP A 98 6.52 -6.46 -8.14
C TRP A 98 5.07 -6.89 -8.37
N ASN A 99 4.15 -5.92 -8.39
CA ASN A 99 2.74 -6.20 -8.70
C ASN A 99 2.60 -6.92 -10.05
N ARG A 100 3.43 -6.57 -11.03
CA ARG A 100 3.36 -7.19 -12.36
C ARG A 100 3.66 -8.69 -12.37
N GLU A 101 4.24 -9.22 -11.29
CA GLU A 101 4.53 -10.64 -11.14
C GLU A 101 3.40 -11.41 -10.46
N CYS A 102 2.30 -10.75 -10.13
CA CYS A 102 1.20 -11.33 -9.37
C CYS A 102 -0.12 -11.23 -10.12
N GLU A 103 -1.01 -12.18 -9.85
CA GLU A 103 -2.36 -12.20 -10.39
C GLU A 103 -3.39 -12.41 -9.28
N TRP A 104 -4.53 -11.76 -9.42
CA TRP A 104 -5.67 -12.03 -8.54
C TRP A 104 -6.24 -13.41 -8.82
N THR A 105 -6.44 -14.22 -7.77
CA THR A 105 -7.01 -15.57 -7.93
C THR A 105 -8.47 -15.52 -8.35
N GLU A 106 -9.20 -14.50 -7.89
CA GLU A 106 -10.65 -14.40 -8.13
C GLU A 106 -10.98 -14.01 -9.57
N THR A 107 -10.10 -13.24 -10.23
CA THR A 107 -10.39 -12.69 -11.55
C THR A 107 -9.38 -13.08 -12.62
N GLY A 108 -8.17 -13.50 -12.23
CA GLY A 108 -7.07 -13.75 -13.15
C GLY A 108 -6.41 -12.49 -13.68
N GLU A 109 -6.85 -11.31 -13.25
CA GLU A 109 -6.25 -10.05 -13.67
C GLU A 109 -4.89 -9.84 -13.00
N ASN A 110 -3.90 -9.34 -13.76
CA ASN A 110 -2.59 -8.96 -13.24
C ASN A 110 -2.74 -7.80 -12.26
N LEU A 111 -2.01 -7.86 -11.14
CA LEU A 111 -2.11 -6.81 -10.11
C LEU A 111 -1.75 -5.43 -10.64
N GLN A 112 -0.69 -5.34 -11.46
CA GLN A 112 -0.27 -4.05 -11.98
C GLN A 112 -1.32 -3.46 -12.93
N GLU A 113 -1.86 -4.30 -13.82
CA GLU A 113 -2.92 -3.85 -14.73
C GLU A 113 -4.16 -3.41 -13.98
N TYR A 114 -4.50 -4.14 -12.89
CA TYR A 114 -5.61 -3.77 -12.02
C TYR A 114 -5.40 -2.40 -11.37
N MET A 115 -4.21 -2.17 -10.80
CA MET A 115 -3.90 -0.88 -10.18
C MET A 115 -3.89 0.26 -11.19
N ASP A 116 -3.32 0.01 -12.38
CA ASP A 116 -3.31 1.01 -13.45
C ASP A 116 -4.73 1.39 -13.88
N ARG A 117 -5.63 0.41 -13.94
CA ARG A 117 -7.04 0.64 -14.28
C ARG A 117 -7.73 1.48 -13.21
N LEU A 118 -7.52 1.17 -11.93
CA LEU A 118 -8.09 1.97 -10.83
C LEU A 118 -7.61 3.41 -10.88
N ARG A 119 -6.33 3.62 -11.18
CA ARG A 119 -5.75 4.95 -11.30
C ARG A 119 -6.33 5.72 -12.48
N ALA A 120 -6.54 5.04 -13.60
CA ALA A 120 -7.15 5.64 -14.78
C ALA A 120 -8.59 6.07 -14.54
N GLU A 121 -9.30 5.41 -13.62
CA GLU A 121 -10.67 5.76 -13.26
C GLU A 121 -10.74 7.01 -12.36
N LYS A 122 -9.63 7.42 -11.76
CA LYS A 122 -9.56 8.57 -10.84
C LYS A 122 -8.41 9.51 -11.22
N PRO A 123 -8.42 10.06 -12.46
CA PRO A 123 -7.31 10.91 -12.90
C PRO A 123 -7.17 12.20 -12.06
N GLU A 124 -8.27 12.67 -11.46
CA GLU A 124 -8.27 13.86 -10.59
C GLU A 124 -7.41 13.68 -9.34
N MET A 125 -7.13 12.44 -8.94
CA MET A 125 -6.32 12.15 -7.76
C MET A 125 -4.85 11.96 -8.09
N ARG A 126 -4.47 12.01 -9.37
CA ARG A 126 -3.09 11.79 -9.80
C ARG A 126 -2.18 12.89 -9.22
N PRO A 127 -1.11 12.51 -8.50
CA PRO A 127 -0.13 13.49 -8.03
C PRO A 127 0.50 14.21 -9.23
N ASN A 128 0.77 15.52 -9.10
CA ASN A 128 1.45 16.23 -10.17
C ASN A 128 2.90 15.75 -10.28
N ILE A 129 3.55 16.05 -11.41
CA ILE A 129 4.91 15.58 -11.69
C ILE A 129 5.89 16.03 -10.61
N PHE A 130 5.76 17.27 -10.14
CA PHE A 130 6.62 17.82 -9.11
C PHE A 130 6.53 17.02 -7.81
N MET A 131 5.32 16.70 -7.36
CA MET A 131 5.11 15.90 -6.15
C MET A 131 5.65 14.48 -6.29
N ARG A 132 5.51 13.88 -7.47
CA ARG A 132 6.04 12.55 -7.75
C ARG A 132 7.56 12.54 -7.71
N MET A 133 8.21 13.58 -8.23
CA MET A 133 9.65 13.72 -8.19
C MET A 133 10.15 13.88 -6.75
N LEU A 134 9.47 14.68 -5.93
CA LEU A 134 9.81 14.83 -4.52
C LEU A 134 9.69 13.50 -3.76
N ALA A 135 8.62 12.75 -4.01
CA ALA A 135 8.43 11.44 -3.37
C ALA A 135 9.56 10.49 -3.76
N GLY A 136 10.00 10.51 -5.02
CA GLY A 136 11.14 9.71 -5.48
C GLY A 136 12.45 10.11 -4.80
N ILE A 137 12.69 11.41 -4.65
CA ILE A 137 13.88 11.91 -3.97
C ILE A 137 13.90 11.49 -2.51
N PHE A 138 12.78 11.61 -1.81
CA PHE A 138 12.68 11.20 -0.40
C PHE A 138 12.92 9.69 -0.24
N LYS A 139 12.50 8.88 -1.18
CA LYS A 139 12.76 7.43 -1.14
C LYS A 139 14.24 7.11 -1.33
N LEU A 140 14.96 7.92 -2.11
CA LEU A 140 16.41 7.73 -2.32
C LEU A 140 17.22 8.09 -1.08
N PHE A 141 16.76 9.03 -0.27
CA PHE A 141 17.46 9.53 0.90
C PHE A 141 16.87 9.03 2.23
N GLY A 142 15.76 8.31 2.17
CA GLY A 142 15.09 7.82 3.36
C GLY A 142 15.50 6.45 3.82
#